data_293b9bbf48357a75b32d2e393c2000ae
#
_entry.id   293b9bbf48357a75b32d2e393c2000ae
#
_cell.length_a   1.000
_cell.length_b   1.000
_cell.length_c   1.000
_cell.angle_alpha   90.00
_cell.angle_beta   90.00
_cell.angle_gamma   90.00
#
_symmetry.space_group_name_H-M   'P 1'
#
loop_
_entity.id
_entity.type
_entity.pdbx_description
1 polymer ?
#
loop_
_entity_poly.entity_id
_entity_poly.type
_entity_poly.pdbx_seq_one_letter_code
_entity_poly.pdbx_strand_id
1 'polypeptide(L)'
;MRKFLLYIIISNFISINAIATNIKIDHEINTSFQCKFEKIIIKNAKYNYKVFTSDEIDNENLDNFEIVSKIPKDLTINGLSSFLSNSENLEVKIVNTEVVLFKGFDKTKNYSESGIINRKSGELVHEITRYINSETSEKDITFYNCKEINKNV
;
A
#
# COMPACT_ATOMS: atom_id res chain seq x y z
N MET A 1 18.52 -62.03 33.37
CA MET A 1 17.44 -61.74 32.43
C MET A 1 17.03 -60.27 32.61
N ARG A 2 17.49 -59.38 31.78
CA ARG A 2 17.16 -57.91 31.78
C ARG A 2 16.15 -57.65 30.71
N LYS A 3 14.95 -57.23 31.12
CA LYS A 3 13.87 -56.82 30.22
C LYS A 3 14.18 -55.40 29.71
N PHE A 4 14.44 -55.26 28.41
CA PHE A 4 14.54 -53.96 27.74
C PHE A 4 13.09 -53.48 27.45
N LEU A 5 12.73 -52.38 28.08
CA LEU A 5 11.47 -51.66 27.79
C LEU A 5 11.75 -50.68 26.65
N LEU A 6 11.21 -50.96 25.49
CA LEU A 6 11.28 -50.12 24.31
C LEU A 6 10.25 -48.99 24.47
N TYR A 7 10.69 -47.77 24.78
CA TYR A 7 9.82 -46.59 24.74
C TYR A 7 9.66 -46.13 23.28
N ILE A 8 8.51 -46.36 22.73
CA ILE A 8 8.11 -45.78 21.42
C ILE A 8 7.67 -44.35 21.70
N ILE A 9 8.53 -43.38 21.36
CA ILE A 9 8.16 -41.95 21.34
C ILE A 9 7.39 -41.73 20.06
N ILE A 10 6.07 -41.67 20.16
CA ILE A 10 5.21 -41.21 19.08
C ILE A 10 5.31 -39.69 19.06
N SER A 11 6.17 -39.16 18.20
CA SER A 11 6.23 -37.75 17.91
C SER A 11 5.00 -37.38 17.07
N ASN A 12 4.02 -36.78 17.71
CA ASN A 12 2.91 -36.11 17.03
C ASN A 12 3.45 -34.91 16.26
N PHE A 13 3.70 -35.08 14.96
CA PHE A 13 3.87 -33.96 14.06
C PHE A 13 2.52 -33.25 13.93
N ILE A 14 2.34 -32.20 14.70
CA ILE A 14 1.24 -31.26 14.48
C ILE A 14 1.61 -30.50 13.21
N SER A 15 1.05 -30.94 12.10
CA SER A 15 1.07 -30.18 10.84
C SER A 15 0.29 -28.89 11.07
N ILE A 16 1.01 -27.81 11.32
CA ILE A 16 0.43 -26.47 11.28
C ILE A 16 0.12 -26.22 9.79
N ASN A 17 -1.10 -26.54 9.40
CA ASN A 17 -1.63 -26.05 8.12
C ASN A 17 -1.68 -24.53 8.24
N ALA A 18 -0.67 -23.86 7.66
CA ALA A 18 -0.76 -22.43 7.39
C ALA A 18 -2.00 -22.23 6.52
N ILE A 19 -3.06 -21.76 7.12
CA ILE A 19 -4.24 -21.31 6.40
C ILE A 19 -3.78 -20.05 5.67
N ALA A 20 -3.32 -20.24 4.43
CA ALA A 20 -3.24 -19.13 3.49
C ALA A 20 -4.69 -18.64 3.34
N THR A 21 -5.02 -17.60 4.07
CA THR A 21 -6.27 -16.89 3.85
C THR A 21 -6.17 -16.32 2.44
N ASN A 22 -6.75 -17.05 1.48
CA ASN A 22 -7.08 -16.49 0.18
C ASN A 22 -7.98 -15.28 0.47
N ILE A 23 -7.42 -14.09 0.39
CA ILE A 23 -8.19 -12.87 0.42
C ILE A 23 -9.03 -12.92 -0.85
N LYS A 24 -10.25 -13.39 -0.72
CA LYS A 24 -11.24 -13.27 -1.76
C LYS A 24 -11.52 -11.77 -1.92
N ILE A 25 -11.01 -11.21 -3.00
CA ILE A 25 -11.50 -9.94 -3.51
C ILE A 25 -12.83 -10.27 -4.16
N ASP A 26 -13.90 -10.24 -3.39
CA ASP A 26 -15.18 -10.85 -3.79
C ASP A 26 -16.15 -9.81 -4.38
N HIS A 27 -15.73 -8.55 -4.54
CA HIS A 27 -16.64 -7.51 -5.01
C HIS A 27 -15.97 -6.57 -6.02
N GLU A 28 -16.75 -6.22 -7.04
CA GLU A 28 -16.45 -5.11 -7.92
C GLU A 28 -16.35 -3.84 -7.06
N ILE A 29 -15.16 -3.25 -7.02
CA ILE A 29 -14.92 -2.03 -6.26
C ILE A 29 -14.77 -0.90 -7.26
N ASN A 30 -15.70 0.04 -7.23
CA ASN A 30 -15.62 1.29 -7.95
C ASN A 30 -15.73 2.42 -6.93
N THR A 31 -14.61 2.84 -6.42
CA THR A 31 -14.53 3.83 -5.34
C THR A 31 -13.69 5.01 -5.79
N SER A 32 -14.24 6.19 -5.63
CA SER A 32 -13.53 7.46 -5.83
C SER A 32 -13.26 8.12 -4.49
N PHE A 33 -12.12 8.79 -4.41
CA PHE A 33 -11.71 9.52 -3.22
C PHE A 33 -11.42 10.96 -3.61
N GLN A 34 -11.89 11.89 -2.79
CA GLN A 34 -11.47 13.28 -2.82
C GLN A 34 -10.53 13.52 -1.64
N CYS A 35 -9.30 13.94 -1.94
CA CYS A 35 -8.25 14.05 -0.94
C CYS A 35 -7.74 15.47 -0.83
N LYS A 36 -7.44 15.86 0.41
CA LYS A 36 -6.78 17.14 0.73
C LYS A 36 -5.41 16.84 1.32
N PHE A 37 -4.39 17.52 0.80
CA PHE A 37 -3.04 17.46 1.33
C PHE A 37 -2.99 17.97 2.78
N GLU A 38 -2.26 17.27 3.64
CA GLU A 38 -2.04 17.68 5.03
C GLU A 38 -0.58 18.03 5.28
N LYS A 39 0.34 17.13 4.98
CA LYS A 39 1.77 17.29 5.20
C LYS A 39 2.58 16.35 4.33
N ILE A 40 3.85 16.67 4.18
CA ILE A 40 4.85 15.80 3.58
C ILE A 40 6.09 15.70 4.46
N ILE A 41 6.68 14.52 4.51
CA ILE A 41 7.96 14.27 5.17
C ILE A 41 8.98 13.98 4.09
N ILE A 42 10.05 14.77 4.03
CA ILE A 42 11.08 14.67 3.00
C ILE A 42 12.40 14.21 3.60
N LYS A 43 12.97 13.16 3.00
CA LYS A 43 14.35 12.73 3.19
C LYS A 43 15.10 12.83 1.87
N ASN A 44 16.14 13.66 1.83
CA ASN A 44 17.08 13.77 0.70
C ASN A 44 18.42 14.32 1.17
N ALA A 45 19.31 14.71 0.27
CA ALA A 45 20.62 15.26 0.61
C ALA A 45 20.55 16.53 1.49
N LYS A 46 19.44 17.30 1.39
CA LYS A 46 19.25 18.56 2.16
C LYS A 46 18.48 18.33 3.45
N TYR A 47 17.53 17.40 3.48
CA TYR A 47 16.62 17.20 4.59
C TYR A 47 16.70 15.77 5.12
N ASN A 48 16.76 15.63 6.44
CA ASN A 48 16.71 14.34 7.12
C ASN A 48 15.34 14.18 7.79
N TYR A 49 14.37 13.67 7.05
CA TYR A 49 12.98 13.49 7.50
C TYR A 49 12.32 14.79 8.00
N LYS A 50 12.55 15.89 7.27
CA LYS A 50 11.92 17.16 7.61
C LYS A 50 10.44 17.13 7.23
N VAL A 51 9.61 17.56 8.16
CA VAL A 51 8.16 17.71 7.96
C VAL A 51 7.87 19.09 7.40
N PHE A 52 6.98 19.16 6.43
CA PHE A 52 6.41 20.37 5.87
C PHE A 52 4.88 20.23 5.87
N THR A 53 4.21 21.26 6.34
CA THR A 53 2.75 21.34 6.36
C THR A 53 2.20 22.04 5.12
N SER A 54 0.89 22.03 4.95
CA SER A 54 0.22 22.74 3.85
C SER A 54 0.45 24.24 3.83
N ASP A 55 0.80 24.83 4.99
CA ASP A 55 1.10 26.28 5.07
C ASP A 55 2.53 26.60 4.62
N GLU A 56 3.41 25.59 4.60
CA GLU A 56 4.83 25.75 4.24
C GLU A 56 5.11 25.33 2.78
N ILE A 57 4.25 24.51 2.22
CA ILE A 57 4.35 24.05 0.84
C ILE A 57 3.04 24.43 0.14
N ASP A 58 3.15 25.23 -0.90
CA ASP A 58 2.07 25.42 -1.86
C ASP A 58 1.97 24.17 -2.71
N ASN A 59 1.28 23.16 -2.16
CA ASN A 59 1.06 21.90 -2.82
C ASN A 59 -0.40 21.86 -3.23
N GLU A 60 -0.62 21.68 -4.52
CA GLU A 60 -1.97 21.51 -5.05
C GLU A 60 -2.63 20.33 -4.33
N ASN A 61 -3.88 20.50 -3.95
CA ASN A 61 -4.66 19.41 -3.40
C ASN A 61 -4.73 18.29 -4.43
N LEU A 62 -4.65 17.07 -3.95
CA LEU A 62 -5.01 15.93 -4.75
C LEU A 62 -6.55 15.93 -4.87
N ASP A 63 -7.07 16.46 -5.97
CA ASP A 63 -8.50 16.69 -6.10
C ASP A 63 -9.29 15.40 -6.06
N ASN A 64 -8.92 14.45 -6.92
CA ASN A 64 -9.62 13.18 -7.02
C ASN A 64 -8.70 12.07 -7.47
N PHE A 65 -8.89 10.89 -6.91
CA PHE A 65 -8.37 9.67 -7.49
C PHE A 65 -9.41 8.55 -7.40
N GLU A 66 -9.26 7.58 -8.27
CA GLU A 66 -10.17 6.45 -8.37
C GLU A 66 -9.44 5.14 -8.19
N ILE A 67 -10.09 4.23 -7.48
CA ILE A 67 -9.71 2.83 -7.43
C ILE A 67 -10.84 2.07 -8.11
N VAL A 68 -10.52 1.40 -9.21
CA VAL A 68 -11.48 0.61 -9.98
C VAL A 68 -11.00 -0.82 -10.03
N SER A 69 -11.85 -1.74 -9.56
CA SER A 69 -11.65 -3.19 -9.72
C SER A 69 -12.83 -3.76 -10.47
N LYS A 70 -12.59 -4.24 -11.67
CA LYS A 70 -13.62 -4.95 -12.46
C LYS A 70 -13.59 -6.45 -12.22
N ILE A 71 -12.40 -6.99 -11.91
CA ILE A 71 -12.16 -8.38 -11.56
C ILE A 71 -11.06 -8.40 -10.49
N PRO A 72 -10.95 -9.46 -9.65
CA PRO A 72 -9.97 -9.52 -8.56
C PRO A 72 -8.51 -9.26 -8.93
N LYS A 73 -8.17 -9.24 -10.21
CA LYS A 73 -6.81 -8.99 -10.72
C LYS A 73 -6.66 -7.66 -11.48
N ASP A 74 -7.76 -7.01 -11.83
CA ASP A 74 -7.76 -5.77 -12.62
C ASP A 74 -8.11 -4.58 -11.75
N LEU A 75 -7.22 -4.26 -10.83
CA LEU A 75 -7.34 -3.04 -10.06
C LEU A 75 -6.52 -1.94 -10.73
N THR A 76 -7.15 -0.80 -10.96
CA THR A 76 -6.49 0.41 -11.46
C THR A 76 -6.59 1.52 -10.42
N ILE A 77 -5.54 2.33 -10.33
CA ILE A 77 -5.51 3.56 -9.53
C ILE A 77 -5.27 4.70 -10.49
N ASN A 78 -6.26 5.57 -10.64
CA ASN A 78 -6.17 6.70 -11.55
C ASN A 78 -6.12 8.00 -10.74
N GLY A 79 -5.25 8.92 -11.14
CA GLY A 79 -5.19 10.27 -10.60
C GLY A 79 -4.24 10.47 -9.42
N LEU A 80 -3.82 9.42 -8.70
CA LEU A 80 -2.88 9.57 -7.58
C LEU A 80 -1.46 9.87 -8.09
N SER A 81 -0.99 9.09 -9.04
CA SER A 81 0.27 9.33 -9.73
C SER A 81 0.24 8.75 -11.15
N SER A 82 1.06 9.32 -12.04
CA SER A 82 1.20 8.80 -13.40
C SER A 82 1.88 7.43 -13.43
N PHE A 83 2.74 7.13 -12.46
CA PHE A 83 3.43 5.86 -12.35
C PHE A 83 2.48 4.73 -11.94
N LEU A 84 1.65 4.96 -10.93
CA LEU A 84 0.67 3.98 -10.43
C LEU A 84 -0.54 3.84 -11.37
N SER A 85 -0.82 4.84 -12.18
CA SER A 85 -1.90 4.77 -13.19
C SER A 85 -1.57 3.79 -14.33
N ASN A 86 -0.29 3.41 -14.51
CA ASN A 86 0.10 2.34 -15.40
C ASN A 86 -0.07 0.99 -14.69
N SER A 87 -1.00 0.17 -15.16
CA SER A 87 -1.33 -1.14 -14.57
C SER A 87 -0.15 -2.12 -14.53
N GLU A 88 0.84 -1.98 -15.42
CA GLU A 88 2.05 -2.81 -15.41
C GLU A 88 2.94 -2.54 -14.20
N ASN A 89 2.88 -1.33 -13.66
CA ASN A 89 3.68 -0.92 -12.50
C ASN A 89 2.97 -1.21 -11.19
N LEU A 90 1.64 -1.36 -11.22
CA LEU A 90 0.80 -1.41 -10.04
C LEU A 90 0.61 -2.83 -9.54
N GLU A 91 0.93 -3.06 -8.28
CA GLU A 91 0.58 -4.27 -7.55
C GLU A 91 -0.31 -3.91 -6.36
N VAL A 92 -1.54 -4.39 -6.37
CA VAL A 92 -2.45 -4.24 -5.24
C VAL A 92 -2.27 -5.39 -4.28
N LYS A 93 -2.00 -5.06 -3.02
CA LYS A 93 -1.69 -6.02 -1.97
C LYS A 93 -2.90 -6.39 -1.13
N ILE A 94 -3.71 -5.41 -0.78
CA ILE A 94 -4.87 -5.57 0.08
C ILE A 94 -5.97 -4.66 -0.43
N VAL A 95 -7.18 -5.21 -0.60
CA VAL A 95 -8.41 -4.43 -0.79
C VAL A 95 -9.50 -5.07 0.06
N ASN A 96 -9.98 -4.33 1.03
CA ASN A 96 -11.10 -4.73 1.87
C ASN A 96 -11.91 -3.50 2.32
N THR A 97 -12.90 -3.70 3.16
CA THR A 97 -13.76 -2.62 3.68
C THR A 97 -13.04 -1.61 4.59
N GLU A 98 -11.84 -1.93 5.05
CA GLU A 98 -11.10 -1.09 5.99
C GLU A 98 -9.89 -0.42 5.36
N VAL A 99 -9.19 -1.16 4.48
CA VAL A 99 -7.88 -0.75 3.96
C VAL A 99 -7.74 -1.09 2.50
N VAL A 100 -7.12 -0.18 1.74
CA VAL A 100 -6.54 -0.46 0.42
C VAL A 100 -5.04 -0.23 0.51
N LEU A 101 -4.25 -1.25 0.18
CA LEU A 101 -2.79 -1.20 0.13
C LEU A 101 -2.31 -1.55 -1.26
N PHE A 102 -1.51 -0.67 -1.84
CA PHE A 102 -0.96 -0.82 -3.18
C PHE A 102 0.51 -0.38 -3.22
N LYS A 103 1.21 -0.87 -4.22
CA LYS A 103 2.60 -0.45 -4.50
C LYS A 103 2.92 -0.58 -5.98
N GLY A 104 3.94 0.15 -6.40
CA GLY A 104 4.57 0.03 -7.70
C GLY A 104 6.08 0.04 -7.56
N PHE A 105 6.78 -0.64 -8.48
CA PHE A 105 8.24 -0.74 -8.45
C PHE A 105 8.82 -0.73 -9.86
N ASP A 106 9.75 0.18 -10.14
CA ASP A 106 10.54 0.22 -11.37
C ASP A 106 12.01 -0.10 -11.06
N LYS A 107 12.43 -1.32 -11.41
CA LYS A 107 13.80 -1.78 -11.19
C LYS A 107 14.83 -0.96 -11.98
N THR A 108 14.47 -0.50 -13.16
CA THR A 108 15.42 0.18 -14.05
C THR A 108 15.74 1.58 -13.56
N LYS A 109 14.78 2.22 -12.89
CA LYS A 109 14.92 3.56 -12.34
C LYS A 109 15.24 3.57 -10.85
N ASN A 110 15.36 2.40 -10.20
CA ASN A 110 15.50 2.31 -8.73
C ASN A 110 14.43 3.15 -8.01
N TYR A 111 13.17 2.99 -8.43
CA TYR A 111 12.04 3.79 -8.02
C TYR A 111 10.92 2.92 -7.48
N SER A 112 10.27 3.36 -6.41
CA SER A 112 9.04 2.74 -5.94
C SER A 112 8.05 3.77 -5.44
N GLU A 113 6.78 3.44 -5.60
CA GLU A 113 5.67 4.11 -4.93
C GLU A 113 4.87 3.09 -4.13
N SER A 114 4.31 3.52 -3.02
CA SER A 114 3.34 2.73 -2.27
C SER A 114 2.31 3.65 -1.62
N GLY A 115 1.12 3.13 -1.43
CA GLY A 115 0.07 3.86 -0.75
C GLY A 115 -0.80 2.95 0.11
N ILE A 116 -1.22 3.48 1.24
CA ILE A 116 -2.20 2.86 2.11
C ILE A 116 -3.28 3.87 2.42
N ILE A 117 -4.52 3.51 2.12
CA ILE A 117 -5.69 4.28 2.53
C ILE A 117 -6.47 3.51 3.59
N ASN A 118 -6.68 4.15 4.73
CA ASN A 118 -7.63 3.69 5.74
C ASN A 118 -9.02 4.21 5.37
N ARG A 119 -9.91 3.34 4.94
CA ARG A 119 -11.26 3.72 4.47
C ARG A 119 -12.17 4.24 5.59
N LYS A 120 -11.88 3.90 6.85
CA LYS A 120 -12.65 4.39 8.00
C LYS A 120 -12.26 5.80 8.42
N SER A 121 -10.94 6.07 8.49
CA SER A 121 -10.44 7.39 8.89
C SER A 121 -10.33 8.35 7.71
N GLY A 122 -10.24 7.85 6.49
CA GLY A 122 -9.95 8.63 5.29
C GLY A 122 -8.48 9.01 5.15
N GLU A 123 -7.59 8.52 6.02
CA GLU A 123 -6.17 8.82 5.92
C GLU A 123 -5.54 8.04 4.76
N LEU A 124 -4.88 8.75 3.86
CA LEU A 124 -4.01 8.19 2.83
C LEU A 124 -2.56 8.57 3.14
N VAL A 125 -1.71 7.58 3.24
CA VAL A 125 -0.26 7.76 3.26
C VAL A 125 0.30 7.28 1.94
N HIS A 126 0.98 8.16 1.20
CA HIS A 126 1.62 7.87 -0.09
C HIS A 126 3.12 8.08 0.03
N GLU A 127 3.89 7.03 -0.18
CA GLU A 127 5.37 7.06 -0.12
C GLU A 127 5.95 6.90 -1.52
N ILE A 128 6.87 7.79 -1.87
CA ILE A 128 7.73 7.70 -3.05
C ILE A 128 9.16 7.50 -2.56
N THR A 129 9.85 6.48 -3.07
CA THR A 129 11.27 6.25 -2.80
C THR A 129 12.05 6.23 -4.12
N ARG A 130 13.11 7.06 -4.19
CA ARG A 130 14.04 7.15 -5.32
C ARG A 130 15.40 6.63 -4.88
N TYR A 131 16.18 6.09 -5.84
CA TYR A 131 17.53 5.57 -5.59
C TYR A 131 17.57 4.52 -4.48
N ILE A 132 16.65 3.55 -4.51
CA ILE A 132 16.37 2.58 -3.44
C ILE A 132 17.62 1.83 -2.95
N ASN A 133 18.55 1.53 -3.86
CA ASN A 133 19.77 0.76 -3.56
C ASN A 133 20.99 1.65 -3.29
N SER A 134 20.79 2.93 -3.01
CA SER A 134 21.85 3.90 -2.78
C SER A 134 21.82 4.40 -1.34
N GLU A 135 23.00 4.73 -0.80
CA GLU A 135 23.12 5.45 0.46
C GLU A 135 22.44 6.84 0.40
N THR A 136 22.29 7.38 -0.81
CA THR A 136 21.61 8.64 -1.09
C THR A 136 20.13 8.47 -1.40
N SER A 137 19.51 7.39 -0.95
CA SER A 137 18.08 7.17 -1.18
C SER A 137 17.24 8.35 -0.68
N GLU A 138 16.32 8.81 -1.54
CA GLU A 138 15.39 9.88 -1.25
C GLU A 138 14.01 9.33 -0.99
N LYS A 139 13.30 9.97 -0.07
CA LYS A 139 11.94 9.60 0.34
C LYS A 139 11.05 10.81 0.46
N ASP A 140 9.86 10.71 -0.14
CA ASP A 140 8.75 11.62 0.08
C ASP A 140 7.60 10.81 0.67
N ILE A 141 7.14 11.16 1.87
CA ILE A 141 6.00 10.53 2.52
C ILE A 141 4.92 11.58 2.67
N THR A 142 3.89 11.49 1.85
CA THR A 142 2.80 12.47 1.80
C THR A 142 1.56 11.92 2.51
N PHE A 143 0.95 12.77 3.32
CA PHE A 143 -0.27 12.48 4.07
C PHE A 143 -1.42 13.30 3.50
N TYR A 144 -2.54 12.63 3.26
CA TYR A 144 -3.77 13.24 2.78
C TYR A 144 -4.94 12.83 3.67
N ASN A 145 -5.90 13.73 3.80
CA ASN A 145 -7.23 13.43 4.34
C ASN A 145 -8.19 13.27 3.16
N CYS A 146 -8.75 12.08 3.03
CA CYS A 146 -9.58 11.68 1.91
C CYS A 146 -11.02 11.40 2.35
N LYS A 147 -11.96 11.76 1.51
CA LYS A 147 -13.37 11.37 1.64
C LYS A 147 -13.72 10.42 0.50
N GLU A 148 -14.33 9.30 0.83
CA GLU A 148 -14.89 8.39 -0.16
C GLU A 148 -16.13 9.02 -0.79
N ILE A 149 -16.15 9.06 -2.13
CA ILE A 149 -17.28 9.56 -2.90
C ILE A 149 -17.99 8.35 -3.50
N ASN A 150 -19.17 8.05 -3.01
CA ASN A 150 -20.01 7.03 -3.64
C ASN A 150 -20.53 7.60 -4.97
N LYS A 151 -20.05 7.08 -6.08
CA LYS A 151 -20.70 7.30 -7.36
C LYS A 151 -21.99 6.48 -7.32
N ASN A 152 -23.11 7.13 -7.00
CA ASN A 152 -24.42 6.54 -7.26
C ASN A 152 -24.50 6.25 -8.76
N VAL A 153 -24.48 4.99 -9.12
CA VAL A 153 -24.75 4.48 -10.47
C VAL A 153 -26.24 4.49 -10.70
#